data_a17cbd8e07f8701e97746d6847535b30
#
_entry.id   a17cbd8e07f8701e97746d6847535b30
#
_cell.length_a   1.000
_cell.length_b   1.000
_cell.length_c   1.000
_cell.angle_alpha   90.00
_cell.angle_beta   90.00
_cell.angle_gamma   90.00
#
_symmetry.space_group_name_H-M   'P 1'
#
loop_
_entity.id
_entity.type
_entity.pdbx_description
1 polymer ?
#
loop_
_entity_poly.entity_id
_entity_poly.type
_entity_poly.pdbx_seq_one_letter_code
_entity_poly.pdbx_strand_id
1 'polypeptide(L)'
;MKIQDVLNKNVMLFDLQATDKEGVINEMVQSLVDNGVVTDFDTFKAGIMNREAQTSTGLGDGIAMPHSKNEAVKEATVLFAKSNKGVDYASLDGQPTDLFFMIAAPEGANDTHLAALAELSKYLMKPGFADKLRQASTPDQVIAAFDAEEQEAAAEEAKKAEAVKEAA
;
A
#
# COMPACT_ATOMS: atom_id res chain seq x y z
N MET A 1 10.32 -10.98 0.37
CA MET A 1 9.00 -10.75 1.04
C MET A 1 7.89 -10.86 0.02
N LYS A 2 6.82 -11.51 0.40
CA LYS A 2 5.61 -11.60 -0.42
C LYS A 2 4.58 -10.61 0.13
N ILE A 3 4.09 -9.69 -0.70
CA ILE A 3 3.22 -8.61 -0.23
C ILE A 3 1.90 -9.13 0.37
N GLN A 4 1.37 -10.25 -0.15
CA GLN A 4 0.15 -10.85 0.37
C GLN A 4 0.28 -11.29 1.83
N ASP A 5 1.51 -11.58 2.30
CA ASP A 5 1.74 -12.00 3.68
C ASP A 5 1.55 -10.86 4.68
N VAL A 6 1.67 -9.61 4.24
CA VAL A 6 1.51 -8.43 5.09
C VAL A 6 0.25 -7.61 4.78
N LEU A 7 -0.44 -7.92 3.67
CA LEU A 7 -1.73 -7.31 3.37
C LEU A 7 -2.78 -7.86 4.34
N ASN A 8 -3.36 -6.98 5.16
CA ASN A 8 -4.35 -7.36 6.16
C ASN A 8 -5.75 -7.04 5.65
N LYS A 9 -6.54 -8.08 5.40
CA LYS A 9 -7.90 -7.94 4.87
C LYS A 9 -8.83 -7.20 5.83
N ASN A 10 -8.61 -7.33 7.13
CA ASN A 10 -9.50 -6.77 8.15
C ASN A 10 -9.40 -5.24 8.26
N VAL A 11 -8.30 -4.65 7.81
CA VAL A 11 -8.08 -3.21 7.92
C VAL A 11 -8.40 -2.45 6.63
N MET A 12 -8.69 -3.15 5.54
CA MET A 12 -8.95 -2.53 4.23
C MET A 12 -10.18 -1.62 4.24
N LEU A 13 -10.08 -0.50 3.53
CA LEU A 13 -11.14 0.51 3.45
C LEU A 13 -11.46 0.80 1.97
N PHE A 14 -12.73 0.69 1.60
CA PHE A 14 -13.14 0.80 0.19
C PHE A 14 -13.92 2.07 -0.13
N ASP A 15 -14.16 2.93 0.87
CA ASP A 15 -14.92 4.16 0.68
C ASP A 15 -14.47 5.22 1.69
N LEU A 16 -13.24 5.72 1.51
CA LEU A 16 -12.72 6.79 2.36
C LEU A 16 -13.61 8.02 2.24
N GLN A 17 -13.94 8.65 3.36
CA GLN A 17 -14.86 9.77 3.41
C GLN A 17 -14.19 11.14 3.34
N ALA A 18 -12.98 11.27 3.89
CA ALA A 18 -12.23 12.51 3.87
C ALA A 18 -11.72 12.82 2.47
N THR A 19 -11.49 14.09 2.19
CA THR A 19 -11.02 14.55 0.87
C THR A 19 -9.67 15.27 0.96
N ASP A 20 -9.04 15.29 2.13
CA ASP A 20 -7.71 15.86 2.33
C ASP A 20 -6.75 14.84 2.96
N LYS A 21 -5.46 15.18 2.92
CA LYS A 21 -4.38 14.30 3.40
C LYS A 21 -4.57 13.88 4.86
N GLU A 22 -4.73 14.82 5.75
CA GLU A 22 -4.82 14.52 7.18
C GLU A 22 -6.06 13.67 7.49
N GLY A 23 -7.19 13.99 6.86
CA GLY A 23 -8.43 13.26 7.07
C GLY A 23 -8.34 11.80 6.67
N VAL A 24 -7.76 11.47 5.51
CA VAL A 24 -7.64 10.08 5.10
C VAL A 24 -6.58 9.34 5.92
N ILE A 25 -5.53 10.01 6.34
CA ILE A 25 -4.55 9.42 7.26
C ILE A 25 -5.25 9.05 8.57
N ASN A 26 -6.08 9.93 9.12
CA ASN A 26 -6.86 9.64 10.32
C ASN A 26 -7.76 8.40 10.15
N GLU A 27 -8.46 8.29 9.03
CA GLU A 27 -9.32 7.12 8.76
C GLU A 27 -8.51 5.83 8.72
N MET A 28 -7.36 5.84 8.05
CA MET A 28 -6.50 4.67 7.93
C MET A 28 -5.86 4.28 9.26
N VAL A 29 -5.34 5.26 10.01
CA VAL A 29 -4.77 4.98 11.33
C VAL A 29 -5.82 4.42 12.28
N GLN A 30 -7.05 4.96 12.24
CA GLN A 30 -8.15 4.46 13.06
C GLN A 30 -8.46 2.99 12.76
N SER A 31 -8.45 2.61 11.49
CA SER A 31 -8.65 1.20 11.10
C SER A 31 -7.57 0.29 11.69
N LEU A 32 -6.31 0.73 11.69
CA LEU A 32 -5.21 -0.02 12.28
C LEU A 32 -5.36 -0.15 13.80
N VAL A 33 -5.81 0.90 14.47
CA VAL A 33 -6.07 0.88 15.91
C VAL A 33 -7.24 -0.06 16.23
N ASP A 34 -8.34 0.06 15.50
CA ASP A 34 -9.55 -0.75 15.73
C ASP A 34 -9.28 -2.25 15.55
N ASN A 35 -8.32 -2.61 14.72
CA ASN A 35 -7.97 -4.00 14.44
C ASN A 35 -6.72 -4.47 15.17
N GLY A 36 -6.26 -3.70 16.15
CA GLY A 36 -5.18 -4.13 17.06
C GLY A 36 -3.76 -4.13 16.46
N VAL A 37 -3.57 -3.55 15.28
CA VAL A 37 -2.24 -3.45 14.65
C VAL A 37 -1.43 -2.33 15.28
N VAL A 38 -2.07 -1.21 15.59
CA VAL A 38 -1.47 -0.02 16.20
C VAL A 38 -2.02 0.14 17.60
N THR A 39 -1.14 0.33 18.57
CA THR A 39 -1.52 0.45 19.99
C THR A 39 -1.81 1.88 20.44
N ASP A 40 -1.33 2.87 19.70
CA ASP A 40 -1.49 4.28 20.04
C ASP A 40 -1.68 5.12 18.78
N PHE A 41 -2.88 5.65 18.61
CA PHE A 41 -3.26 6.46 17.44
C PHE A 41 -2.32 7.64 17.24
N ASP A 42 -2.13 8.46 18.28
CA ASP A 42 -1.37 9.71 18.15
C ASP A 42 0.09 9.47 17.84
N THR A 43 0.70 8.46 18.46
CA THR A 43 2.09 8.11 18.22
C THR A 43 2.31 7.65 16.77
N PHE A 44 1.44 6.78 16.28
CA PHE A 44 1.57 6.30 14.91
C PHE A 44 1.28 7.40 13.89
N LYS A 45 0.21 8.17 14.10
CA LYS A 45 -0.12 9.31 13.23
C LYS A 45 1.04 10.30 13.15
N ALA A 46 1.68 10.61 14.29
CA ALA A 46 2.82 11.53 14.30
C ALA A 46 3.97 11.01 13.43
N GLY A 47 4.26 9.71 13.47
CA GLY A 47 5.27 9.10 12.60
C GLY A 47 4.94 9.24 11.11
N ILE A 48 3.69 8.99 10.75
CA ILE A 48 3.21 9.16 9.37
C ILE A 48 3.34 10.63 8.94
N MET A 49 2.87 11.56 9.76
CA MET A 49 2.90 13.00 9.42
C MET A 49 4.32 13.55 9.35
N ASN A 50 5.22 13.09 10.20
CA ASN A 50 6.63 13.47 10.15
C ASN A 50 7.27 13.03 8.83
N ARG A 51 6.93 11.83 8.35
CA ARG A 51 7.42 11.35 7.05
C ARG A 51 6.83 12.17 5.90
N GLU A 52 5.55 12.48 5.96
CA GLU A 52 4.89 13.30 4.93
C GLU A 52 5.46 14.72 4.86
N ALA A 53 5.90 15.26 6.00
CA ALA A 53 6.50 16.60 6.06
C ALA A 53 7.84 16.70 5.32
N GLN A 54 8.56 15.60 5.15
CA GLN A 54 9.81 15.57 4.39
C GLN A 54 9.55 15.71 2.90
N THR A 55 8.64 14.94 2.38
CA THR A 55 8.18 14.92 0.99
C THR A 55 6.90 14.10 0.95
N SER A 56 5.92 14.54 0.18
CA SER A 56 4.68 13.79 0.03
C SER A 56 4.93 12.37 -0.47
N THR A 57 4.23 11.39 0.11
CA THR A 57 4.23 10.02 -0.39
C THR A 57 3.16 9.79 -1.46
N GLY A 58 2.47 10.85 -1.89
CA GLY A 58 1.62 10.84 -3.08
C GLY A 58 2.50 10.87 -4.32
N LEU A 59 2.71 9.72 -4.94
CA LEU A 59 3.72 9.51 -5.99
C LEU A 59 3.27 9.96 -7.37
N GLY A 60 1.99 10.17 -7.56
CA GLY A 60 1.38 10.41 -8.86
C GLY A 60 0.56 9.22 -9.31
N ASP A 61 -0.15 9.36 -10.43
CA ASP A 61 -1.05 8.34 -10.99
C ASP A 61 -2.15 7.90 -10.00
N GLY A 62 -2.50 8.79 -9.07
CA GLY A 62 -3.54 8.53 -8.09
C GLY A 62 -3.12 7.66 -6.91
N ILE A 63 -1.82 7.42 -6.71
CA ILE A 63 -1.30 6.47 -5.73
C ILE A 63 -0.50 7.17 -4.64
N ALA A 64 -0.76 6.82 -3.37
CA ALA A 64 0.06 7.27 -2.24
C ALA A 64 0.44 6.08 -1.36
N MET A 65 1.64 6.15 -0.78
CA MET A 65 2.16 5.11 0.10
C MET A 65 2.66 5.69 1.43
N PRO A 66 1.74 6.19 2.28
CA PRO A 66 2.13 6.66 3.61
C PRO A 66 2.70 5.49 4.43
N HIS A 67 3.78 5.75 5.16
CA HIS A 67 4.45 4.68 5.91
C HIS A 67 5.17 5.22 7.13
N SER A 68 5.31 4.36 8.13
CA SER A 68 6.11 4.65 9.32
C SER A 68 6.61 3.36 9.95
N LYS A 69 7.86 3.39 10.39
CA LYS A 69 8.43 2.40 11.28
C LYS A 69 8.33 2.99 12.69
N ASN A 70 7.56 2.34 13.56
CA ASN A 70 7.06 3.01 14.76
C ASN A 70 6.87 2.04 15.92
N GLU A 71 7.16 2.52 17.14
CA GLU A 71 6.99 1.75 18.37
C GLU A 71 5.55 1.35 18.66
N ALA A 72 4.57 2.08 18.11
CA ALA A 72 3.15 1.78 18.30
C ALA A 72 2.65 0.62 17.43
N VAL A 73 3.47 0.08 16.54
CA VAL A 73 3.07 -1.00 15.64
C VAL A 73 3.42 -2.35 16.24
N LYS A 74 2.44 -3.25 16.32
CA LYS A 74 2.63 -4.61 16.84
C LYS A 74 3.26 -5.54 15.82
N GLU A 75 2.78 -5.51 14.58
CA GLU A 75 3.28 -6.38 13.51
C GLU A 75 3.25 -5.66 12.18
N ALA A 76 4.16 -6.04 11.28
CA ALA A 76 4.24 -5.45 9.95
C ALA A 76 2.92 -5.66 9.21
N THR A 77 2.32 -4.56 8.74
CA THR A 77 1.00 -4.59 8.11
C THR A 77 0.95 -3.59 6.96
N VAL A 78 0.33 -4.00 5.87
CA VAL A 78 -0.02 -3.11 4.77
C VAL A 78 -1.54 -2.98 4.75
N LEU A 79 -2.02 -1.74 4.83
CA LEU A 79 -3.43 -1.39 4.71
C LEU A 79 -3.69 -0.86 3.31
N PHE A 80 -4.63 -1.47 2.60
CA PHE A 80 -5.14 -0.96 1.33
C PHE A 80 -6.39 -0.11 1.58
N ALA A 81 -6.45 1.08 0.96
CA ALA A 81 -7.63 1.92 1.01
C ALA A 81 -7.87 2.61 -0.33
N LYS A 82 -9.13 2.90 -0.63
CA LYS A 82 -9.45 3.68 -1.82
C LYS A 82 -10.51 4.74 -1.51
N SER A 83 -10.43 5.83 -2.28
CA SER A 83 -11.37 6.92 -2.25
C SER A 83 -12.15 6.95 -3.57
N ASN A 84 -13.47 6.96 -3.49
CA ASN A 84 -14.31 7.10 -4.68
C ASN A 84 -14.44 8.57 -5.12
N LYS A 85 -14.13 9.50 -4.21
CA LYS A 85 -14.24 10.95 -4.45
C LYS A 85 -12.95 11.59 -4.96
N GLY A 86 -11.81 10.94 -4.70
CA GLY A 86 -10.51 11.55 -4.88
C GLY A 86 -10.10 12.39 -3.67
N VAL A 87 -8.81 12.47 -3.40
CA VAL A 87 -8.26 13.14 -2.22
C VAL A 87 -7.17 14.12 -2.64
N ASP A 88 -7.22 15.32 -2.10
CA ASP A 88 -6.09 16.24 -2.19
C ASP A 88 -5.03 15.78 -1.18
N TYR A 89 -4.08 15.00 -1.69
CA TYR A 89 -3.00 14.42 -0.89
C TYR A 89 -1.69 15.19 -1.02
N ALA A 90 -1.71 16.33 -1.68
CA ALA A 90 -0.50 17.07 -2.04
C ALA A 90 0.46 16.18 -2.83
N SER A 91 -0.08 15.44 -3.80
CA SER A 91 0.70 14.54 -4.65
C SER A 91 1.73 15.30 -5.46
N LEU A 92 2.85 14.63 -5.76
CA LEU A 92 3.96 15.23 -6.51
C LEU A 92 3.53 15.70 -7.93
N ASP A 93 2.52 15.08 -8.52
CA ASP A 93 1.99 15.49 -9.84
C ASP A 93 0.83 16.48 -9.75
N GLY A 94 0.44 16.90 -8.54
CA GLY A 94 -0.65 17.84 -8.33
C GLY A 94 -2.05 17.29 -8.59
N GLN A 95 -2.18 15.99 -8.89
CA GLN A 95 -3.45 15.36 -9.19
C GLN A 95 -4.08 14.68 -7.97
N PRO A 96 -5.41 14.45 -7.96
CA PRO A 96 -6.05 13.73 -6.86
C PRO A 96 -5.50 12.31 -6.69
N THR A 97 -5.50 11.83 -5.44
CA THR A 97 -5.11 10.47 -5.08
C THR A 97 -6.34 9.66 -4.72
N ASP A 98 -6.45 8.46 -5.25
CA ASP A 98 -7.59 7.58 -5.00
C ASP A 98 -7.21 6.18 -4.46
N LEU A 99 -5.94 5.80 -4.53
CA LEU A 99 -5.43 4.54 -4.00
C LEU A 99 -4.35 4.80 -2.95
N PHE A 100 -4.47 4.09 -1.82
CA PHE A 100 -3.57 4.27 -0.68
C PHE A 100 -3.06 2.91 -0.19
N PHE A 101 -1.76 2.84 0.05
CA PHE A 101 -1.14 1.72 0.75
C PHE A 101 -0.41 2.28 1.97
N MET A 102 -1.00 2.11 3.15
CA MET A 102 -0.35 2.53 4.39
C MET A 102 0.47 1.38 4.95
N ILE A 103 1.76 1.60 5.12
CA ILE A 103 2.68 0.58 5.61
C ILE A 103 3.04 0.88 7.05
N ALA A 104 2.67 -0.04 7.94
CA ALA A 104 2.99 0.03 9.36
C ALA A 104 4.02 -1.04 9.68
N ALA A 105 5.18 -0.64 10.18
CA ALA A 105 6.25 -1.57 10.56
C ALA A 105 6.66 -1.38 12.01
N PRO A 106 6.89 -2.48 12.77
CA PRO A 106 7.41 -2.38 14.12
C PRO A 106 8.81 -1.78 14.14
N GLU A 107 9.15 -1.07 15.19
CA GLU A 107 10.44 -0.40 15.34
C GLU A 107 11.62 -1.38 15.30
N GLY A 108 11.45 -2.57 15.87
CA GLY A 108 12.47 -3.61 15.89
C GLY A 108 12.54 -4.48 14.63
N ALA A 109 11.63 -4.28 13.69
CA ALA A 109 11.61 -5.04 12.45
C ALA A 109 12.64 -4.45 11.47
N ASN A 110 13.66 -5.15 11.10
CA ASN A 110 14.71 -4.76 10.16
C ASN A 110 14.15 -3.79 9.08
N ASP A 111 14.53 -3.87 7.85
CA ASP A 111 14.03 -2.97 6.80
C ASP A 111 12.71 -3.46 6.16
N THR A 112 11.80 -4.01 6.97
CA THR A 112 10.52 -4.57 6.49
C THR A 112 9.68 -3.55 5.73
N HIS A 113 9.65 -2.29 6.21
CA HIS A 113 8.90 -1.23 5.53
C HIS A 113 9.49 -0.91 4.14
N LEU A 114 10.82 -0.94 4.00
CA LEU A 114 11.47 -0.73 2.70
C LEU A 114 11.20 -1.89 1.75
N ALA A 115 11.22 -3.13 2.27
CA ALA A 115 10.91 -4.32 1.47
C ALA A 115 9.45 -4.26 0.96
N ALA A 116 8.51 -3.85 1.81
CA ALA A 116 7.11 -3.69 1.41
C ALA A 116 6.94 -2.62 0.35
N LEU A 117 7.60 -1.46 0.51
CA LEU A 117 7.59 -0.39 -0.49
C LEU A 117 8.10 -0.88 -1.84
N ALA A 118 9.21 -1.62 -1.84
CA ALA A 118 9.81 -2.16 -3.06
C ALA A 118 8.88 -3.15 -3.76
N GLU A 119 8.27 -4.05 -3.00
CA GLU A 119 7.34 -5.04 -3.57
C GLU A 119 6.08 -4.37 -4.14
N LEU A 120 5.47 -3.45 -3.41
CA LEU A 120 4.33 -2.69 -3.91
C LEU A 120 4.66 -1.92 -5.18
N SER A 121 5.83 -1.29 -5.23
CA SER A 121 6.26 -0.52 -6.39
C SER A 121 6.35 -1.39 -7.64
N LYS A 122 6.86 -2.63 -7.52
CA LYS A 122 6.92 -3.57 -8.65
C LYS A 122 5.54 -3.85 -9.22
N TYR A 123 4.55 -4.12 -8.37
CA TYR A 123 3.18 -4.37 -8.81
C TYR A 123 2.56 -3.13 -9.45
N LEU A 124 2.71 -1.98 -8.81
CA LEU A 124 2.07 -0.74 -9.25
C LEU A 124 2.65 -0.19 -10.56
N MET A 125 3.86 -0.59 -10.92
CA MET A 125 4.47 -0.26 -12.22
C MET A 125 3.90 -1.09 -13.38
N LYS A 126 3.21 -2.18 -13.10
CA LYS A 126 2.63 -3.03 -14.16
C LYS A 126 1.44 -2.31 -14.80
N PRO A 127 1.40 -2.20 -16.15
CA PRO A 127 0.29 -1.55 -16.82
C PRO A 127 -1.06 -2.16 -16.45
N GLY A 128 -2.02 -1.33 -16.06
CA GLY A 128 -3.38 -1.75 -15.74
C GLY A 128 -3.57 -2.33 -14.34
N PHE A 129 -2.51 -2.56 -13.57
CA PHE A 129 -2.66 -3.16 -12.24
C PHE A 129 -3.41 -2.23 -11.27
N ALA A 130 -3.07 -0.94 -11.24
CA ALA A 130 -3.76 0.03 -10.39
C ALA A 130 -5.25 0.09 -10.72
N ASP A 131 -5.62 -0.01 -12.00
CA ASP A 131 -7.03 0.01 -12.40
C ASP A 131 -7.78 -1.21 -11.92
N LYS A 132 -7.15 -2.38 -11.85
CA LYS A 132 -7.75 -3.57 -11.24
C LYS A 132 -8.06 -3.33 -9.77
N LEU A 133 -7.17 -2.66 -9.05
CA LEU A 133 -7.40 -2.31 -7.64
C LEU A 133 -8.51 -1.29 -7.49
N ARG A 134 -8.64 -0.34 -8.42
CA ARG A 134 -9.74 0.64 -8.41
C ARG A 134 -11.09 -0.03 -8.58
N GLN A 135 -11.15 -1.14 -9.30
CA GLN A 135 -12.38 -1.91 -9.52
C GLN A 135 -12.69 -2.86 -8.36
N ALA A 136 -11.74 -3.15 -7.50
CA ALA A 136 -11.95 -4.04 -6.36
C ALA A 136 -12.89 -3.39 -5.33
N SER A 137 -13.83 -4.17 -4.81
CA SER A 137 -14.78 -3.74 -3.80
C SER A 137 -14.75 -4.60 -2.54
N THR A 138 -13.94 -5.65 -2.52
CA THR A 138 -13.79 -6.54 -1.38
C THR A 138 -12.31 -6.86 -1.13
N PRO A 139 -11.93 -7.19 0.12
CA PRO A 139 -10.55 -7.62 0.41
C PRO A 139 -10.08 -8.80 -0.43
N ASP A 140 -10.95 -9.77 -0.67
CA ASP A 140 -10.60 -10.95 -1.47
C ASP A 140 -10.27 -10.58 -2.92
N GLN A 141 -10.96 -9.58 -3.48
CA GLN A 141 -10.66 -9.09 -4.83
C GLN A 141 -9.29 -8.42 -4.90
N VAL A 142 -8.89 -7.69 -3.86
CA VAL A 142 -7.57 -7.07 -3.77
C VAL A 142 -6.49 -8.15 -3.74
N ILE A 143 -6.63 -9.13 -2.87
CA ILE A 143 -5.67 -10.24 -2.77
C ILE A 143 -5.60 -11.01 -4.09
N ALA A 144 -6.75 -11.30 -4.70
CA ALA A 144 -6.80 -12.01 -5.98
C ALA A 144 -6.07 -11.25 -7.10
N ALA A 145 -6.13 -9.92 -7.10
CA ALA A 145 -5.42 -9.10 -8.08
C ALA A 145 -3.89 -9.26 -7.93
N PHE A 146 -3.39 -9.26 -6.71
CA PHE A 146 -1.96 -9.49 -6.45
C PHE A 146 -1.56 -10.91 -6.81
N ASP A 147 -2.36 -11.91 -6.46
CA ASP A 147 -2.07 -13.31 -6.79
C ASP A 147 -2.01 -13.53 -8.31
N ALA A 148 -2.95 -12.98 -9.05
CA ALA A 148 -2.99 -13.11 -10.51
C ALA A 148 -1.76 -12.48 -11.16
N GLU A 149 -1.33 -11.31 -10.71
CA GLU A 149 -0.15 -10.63 -11.22
C GLU A 149 1.13 -11.41 -10.90
N GLU A 150 1.22 -11.98 -9.71
CA GLU A 150 2.35 -12.81 -9.32
C GLU A 150 2.48 -14.04 -10.22
N GLN A 151 1.35 -14.72 -10.51
CA GLN A 151 1.33 -15.88 -11.39
C GLN A 151 1.72 -15.52 -12.82
N GLU A 152 1.26 -14.39 -13.32
CA GLU A 152 1.59 -13.90 -14.66
C GLU A 152 3.09 -13.58 -14.78
N ALA A 153 3.66 -12.92 -13.78
CA ALA A 153 5.09 -12.61 -13.74
C ALA A 153 5.94 -13.89 -13.71
N ALA A 154 5.53 -14.89 -12.92
CA ALA A 154 6.22 -16.18 -12.86
C ALA A 154 6.16 -16.92 -14.20
N ALA A 155 5.02 -16.87 -14.89
CA ALA A 155 4.86 -17.48 -16.21
C ALA A 155 5.76 -16.80 -17.26
N GLU A 156 5.89 -15.47 -17.21
CA GLU A 156 6.79 -14.73 -18.10
C GLU A 156 8.26 -15.08 -17.87
N GLU A 157 8.67 -15.18 -16.60
CA GLU A 157 10.03 -15.59 -16.26
C GLU A 157 10.34 -17.00 -16.74
N ALA A 158 9.39 -17.93 -16.60
CA ALA A 158 9.54 -19.29 -17.09
C ALA A 158 9.73 -19.33 -18.62
N LYS A 159 8.98 -18.52 -19.35
CA LYS A 159 9.12 -18.39 -20.81
C LYS A 159 10.47 -17.82 -21.19
N LYS A 160 10.96 -16.82 -20.50
CA LYS A 160 12.29 -16.23 -20.74
C LYS A 160 13.40 -17.24 -20.48
N ALA A 161 13.31 -18.02 -19.39
CA ALA A 161 14.28 -19.04 -19.07
C ALA A 161 14.32 -20.13 -20.14
N GLU A 162 13.15 -20.54 -20.66
CA GLU A 162 13.04 -21.51 -21.74
C GLU A 162 13.68 -20.99 -23.03
N ALA A 163 13.39 -19.72 -23.38
CA ALA A 163 13.95 -19.09 -24.57
C ALA A 163 15.49 -18.98 -24.49
N VAL A 164 16.04 -18.70 -23.31
CA VAL A 164 17.49 -18.65 -23.10
C VAL A 164 18.10 -20.03 -23.28
N LYS A 165 17.49 -21.11 -22.81
CA LYS A 165 17.93 -22.47 -23.01
C LYS A 165 17.96 -22.87 -24.50
N GLU A 166 16.89 -22.50 -25.22
CA GLU A 166 16.79 -22.81 -26.66
C GLU A 166 17.82 -22.05 -27.49
N ALA A 167 18.18 -20.83 -27.05
CA ALA A 167 19.17 -20.00 -27.73
C ALA A 167 20.61 -20.42 -27.47
N ALA A 168 20.87 -21.24 -26.46
CA ALA A 168 22.21 -21.75 -26.14
C ALA A 168 22.60 -22.98 -27.01
#